data_f5b700a701a9491cfd62318fa4e97c72
#
_entry.id   f5b700a701a9491cfd62318fa4e97c72
#
_cell.length_a   1.000
_cell.length_b   1.000
_cell.length_c   1.000
_cell.angle_alpha   90.00
_cell.angle_beta   90.00
_cell.angle_gamma   90.00
#
_symmetry.space_group_name_H-M   'P 1'
#
loop_
_entity.id
_entity.type
_entity.pdbx_description
1 polymer ?
#
loop_
_entity_poly.entity_id
_entity_poly.type
_entity_poly.pdbx_seq_one_letter_code
_entity_poly.pdbx_strand_id
1 'polypeptide(L)'
;SLSWRNLMDKIIYKIADVKPLRFNSQLERKEWVLAHTLILPRKEKFKETLLQNVYYDLLRTYSNELDKEATLLVVFGFSFADEHLETLTKKALRNATLKLLIFAFDEASVNGFMDKFRDYSNVEVIFRPGGNIDFPVMNNIITSYLGGAR
;
A
#
# COMPACT_ATOMS: atom_id res chain seq x y z
N SER A 1 2.60 -3.64 -25.32
CA SER A 1 3.10 -3.52 -23.95
C SER A 1 2.86 -2.10 -23.48
N LEU A 2 1.93 -1.92 -22.55
CA LEU A 2 1.72 -0.63 -21.91
C LEU A 2 2.97 -0.32 -21.06
N SER A 3 3.70 0.71 -21.46
CA SER A 3 4.87 1.19 -20.72
C SER A 3 4.45 1.57 -19.29
N TRP A 4 5.25 1.20 -18.28
CA TRP A 4 5.10 1.60 -16.87
C TRP A 4 4.89 3.12 -16.71
N ARG A 5 5.46 3.95 -17.58
CA ARG A 5 5.20 5.40 -17.64
C ARG A 5 3.71 5.71 -17.84
N ASN A 6 3.03 5.05 -18.77
CA ASN A 6 1.60 5.28 -19.01
C ASN A 6 0.70 4.82 -17.85
N LEU A 7 1.14 3.82 -17.08
CA LEU A 7 0.41 3.37 -15.87
C LEU A 7 0.61 4.36 -14.73
N MET A 8 1.86 4.81 -14.52
CA MET A 8 2.19 5.79 -13.48
C MET A 8 1.53 7.15 -13.76
N ASP A 9 1.53 7.63 -15.01
CA ASP A 9 0.84 8.86 -15.40
C ASP A 9 -0.67 8.77 -15.10
N LYS A 10 -1.31 7.61 -15.34
CA LYS A 10 -2.72 7.41 -15.00
C LYS A 10 -3.00 7.36 -13.51
N ILE A 11 -2.08 6.81 -12.71
CA ILE A 11 -2.21 6.76 -11.24
C ILE A 11 -1.99 8.16 -10.66
N ILE A 12 -0.98 8.89 -11.12
CA ILE A 12 -0.68 10.26 -10.68
C ILE A 12 -1.85 11.20 -11.04
N TYR A 13 -2.44 11.09 -12.23
CA TYR A 13 -3.60 11.88 -12.62
C TYR A 13 -4.83 11.62 -11.73
N LYS A 14 -5.08 10.38 -11.34
CA LYS A 14 -6.19 10.07 -10.42
C LYS A 14 -5.98 10.59 -9.00
N ILE A 15 -4.73 10.67 -8.53
CA ILE A 15 -4.41 11.21 -7.19
C ILE A 15 -4.45 12.74 -7.18
N ALA A 16 -4.06 13.41 -8.27
CA ALA A 16 -4.08 14.86 -8.39
C ALA A 16 -5.49 15.47 -8.42
N ASP A 17 -6.50 14.70 -8.84
CA ASP A 17 -7.91 15.14 -8.88
C ASP A 17 -8.68 14.94 -7.56
N VAL A 18 -8.07 14.38 -6.53
CA VAL A 18 -8.71 14.25 -5.21
C VAL A 18 -8.73 15.62 -4.51
N LYS A 19 -9.79 16.38 -4.75
CA LYS A 19 -10.06 17.57 -3.93
C LYS A 19 -10.23 17.13 -2.47
N PRO A 20 -9.61 17.85 -1.51
CA PRO A 20 -9.80 17.54 -0.10
C PRO A 20 -11.29 17.60 0.24
N LEU A 21 -11.83 16.48 0.73
CA LEU A 21 -13.22 16.40 1.17
C LEU A 21 -13.41 17.32 2.38
N ARG A 22 -14.24 18.35 2.22
CA ARG A 22 -14.65 19.26 3.29
C ARG A 22 -16.07 18.88 3.72
N PHE A 23 -16.25 18.58 4.99
CA PHE A 23 -17.54 18.28 5.58
C PHE A 23 -17.98 19.47 6.44
N ASN A 24 -19.24 19.87 6.29
CA ASN A 24 -19.81 20.99 7.06
C ASN A 24 -20.25 20.59 8.47
N SER A 25 -20.38 19.28 8.72
CA SER A 25 -20.75 18.74 10.03
C SER A 25 -20.14 17.36 10.29
N GLN A 26 -20.10 16.98 11.58
CA GLN A 26 -19.71 15.62 11.97
C GLN A 26 -20.69 14.54 11.48
N LEU A 27 -21.97 14.91 11.33
CA LEU A 27 -23.03 14.01 10.85
C LEU A 27 -22.81 13.70 9.36
N GLU A 28 -22.61 14.72 8.54
CA GLU A 28 -22.30 14.59 7.11
C GLU A 28 -21.06 13.73 6.85
N ARG A 29 -20.03 13.92 7.68
CA ARG A 29 -18.83 13.08 7.64
C ARG A 29 -19.11 11.62 7.98
N LYS A 30 -19.98 11.35 8.99
CA LYS A 30 -20.36 9.99 9.37
C LYS A 30 -21.17 9.31 8.28
N GLU A 31 -22.12 10.01 7.68
CA GLU A 31 -22.95 9.50 6.59
C GLU A 31 -22.11 9.19 5.36
N TRP A 32 -21.17 10.08 5.01
CA TRP A 32 -20.26 9.85 3.90
C TRP A 32 -19.37 8.60 4.14
N VAL A 33 -18.81 8.47 5.34
CA VAL A 33 -18.00 7.31 5.75
C VAL A 33 -18.80 6.01 5.67
N LEU A 34 -20.08 6.02 6.09
CA LEU A 34 -20.97 4.86 6.01
C LEU A 34 -21.31 4.50 4.56
N ALA A 35 -21.58 5.52 3.72
CA ALA A 35 -21.94 5.33 2.31
C ALA A 35 -20.77 4.83 1.45
N HIS A 36 -19.52 5.17 1.81
CA HIS A 36 -18.32 4.83 1.03
C HIS A 36 -17.53 3.65 1.60
N THR A 37 -18.13 2.86 2.47
CA THR A 37 -17.58 1.60 3.02
C THR A 37 -16.07 1.67 3.30
N LEU A 38 -15.67 2.60 4.18
CA LEU A 38 -14.29 2.61 4.68
C LEU A 38 -14.06 1.33 5.49
N ILE A 39 -13.25 0.45 4.97
CA ILE A 39 -12.85 -0.78 5.65
C ILE A 39 -11.87 -0.37 6.76
N LEU A 40 -12.40 -0.15 7.96
CA LEU A 40 -11.56 0.07 9.13
C LEU A 40 -10.95 -1.28 9.56
N PRO A 41 -9.64 -1.36 9.84
CA PRO A 41 -8.97 -2.59 10.25
C PRO A 41 -9.40 -2.96 11.68
N ARG A 42 -10.52 -3.68 11.80
CA ARG A 42 -10.95 -4.31 13.07
C ARG A 42 -11.08 -5.81 12.83
N LYS A 43 -10.48 -6.63 13.70
CA LYS A 43 -10.48 -8.10 13.60
C LYS A 43 -11.90 -8.70 13.48
N GLU A 44 -12.88 -8.08 14.12
CA GLU A 44 -14.28 -8.55 14.11
C GLU A 44 -15.02 -8.22 12.80
N LYS A 45 -14.69 -7.11 12.15
CA LYS A 45 -15.29 -6.75 10.85
C LYS A 45 -14.77 -7.60 9.70
N PHE A 46 -13.65 -8.29 9.89
CA PHE A 46 -13.07 -9.10 8.83
C PHE A 46 -14.01 -10.25 8.41
N LYS A 47 -14.67 -10.91 9.36
CA LYS A 47 -15.63 -11.98 9.04
C LYS A 47 -16.82 -11.46 8.22
N GLU A 48 -17.36 -10.31 8.59
CA GLU A 48 -18.48 -9.68 7.88
C GLU A 48 -18.05 -9.20 6.48
N THR A 49 -16.83 -8.67 6.34
CA THR A 49 -16.32 -8.16 5.08
C THR A 49 -15.85 -9.26 4.13
N LEU A 50 -15.37 -10.40 4.65
CA LEU A 50 -15.08 -11.60 3.83
C LEU A 50 -16.35 -12.22 3.26
N LEU A 51 -17.48 -12.09 3.94
CA LEU A 51 -18.78 -12.51 3.44
C LEU A 51 -19.29 -11.57 2.33
N GLN A 52 -18.72 -10.39 2.20
CA GLN A 52 -19.00 -9.49 1.09
C GLN A 52 -18.07 -9.84 -0.09
N ASN A 53 -18.65 -10.34 -1.18
CA ASN A 53 -17.96 -10.75 -2.40
C ASN A 53 -16.90 -9.73 -2.89
N VAL A 54 -17.16 -8.43 -2.65
CA VAL A 54 -16.27 -7.33 -3.04
C VAL A 54 -14.92 -7.39 -2.34
N TYR A 55 -14.89 -7.65 -1.02
CA TYR A 55 -13.63 -7.72 -0.28
C TYR A 55 -12.79 -8.95 -0.67
N TYR A 56 -13.46 -10.08 -0.87
CA TYR A 56 -12.80 -11.27 -1.36
C TYR A 56 -12.19 -11.06 -2.76
N ASP A 57 -12.91 -10.38 -3.65
CA ASP A 57 -12.42 -10.04 -4.98
C ASP A 57 -11.22 -9.08 -4.93
N LEU A 58 -11.21 -8.13 -3.99
CA LEU A 58 -10.07 -7.24 -3.78
C LEU A 58 -8.84 -8.00 -3.27
N LEU A 59 -8.98 -8.90 -2.30
CA LEU A 59 -7.87 -9.74 -1.82
C LEU A 59 -7.33 -10.66 -2.93
N ARG A 60 -8.23 -11.23 -3.73
CA ARG A 60 -7.85 -12.06 -4.89
C ARG A 60 -7.10 -11.24 -5.93
N THR A 61 -7.60 -10.04 -6.24
CA THR A 61 -6.93 -9.12 -7.18
C THR A 61 -5.56 -8.72 -6.65
N TYR A 62 -5.45 -8.38 -5.37
CA TYR A 62 -4.19 -8.07 -4.71
C TYR A 62 -3.19 -9.24 -4.86
N SER A 63 -3.60 -10.45 -4.52
CA SER A 63 -2.75 -11.64 -4.65
C SER A 63 -2.30 -11.87 -6.10
N ASN A 64 -3.23 -11.79 -7.06
CA ASN A 64 -2.94 -11.99 -8.47
C ASN A 64 -1.98 -10.93 -9.05
N GLU A 65 -2.08 -9.68 -8.59
CA GLU A 65 -1.15 -8.63 -9.02
C GLU A 65 0.27 -8.87 -8.48
N LEU A 66 0.39 -9.39 -7.24
CA LEU A 66 1.69 -9.70 -6.64
C LEU A 66 2.35 -10.95 -7.23
N ASP A 67 1.58 -11.85 -7.83
CA ASP A 67 2.09 -13.07 -8.47
C ASP A 67 2.71 -12.79 -9.87
N LYS A 68 2.51 -11.58 -10.42
CA LYS A 68 3.07 -11.20 -11.72
C LYS A 68 4.59 -11.03 -11.64
N GLU A 69 5.26 -11.35 -12.74
CA GLU A 69 6.70 -11.12 -12.88
C GLU A 69 7.06 -9.62 -12.85
N ALA A 70 8.24 -9.31 -12.31
CA ALA A 70 8.81 -7.96 -12.23
C ALA A 70 7.84 -6.94 -11.58
N THR A 71 7.17 -7.37 -10.50
CA THR A 71 6.23 -6.53 -9.75
C THR A 71 6.93 -5.71 -8.69
N LEU A 72 6.57 -4.44 -8.57
CA LEU A 72 6.96 -3.56 -7.46
C LEU A 72 5.73 -3.25 -6.60
N LEU A 73 5.75 -3.70 -5.35
CA LEU A 73 4.77 -3.32 -4.33
C LEU A 73 5.33 -2.15 -3.51
N VAL A 74 4.62 -1.02 -3.53
CA VAL A 74 4.95 0.16 -2.73
C VAL A 74 3.97 0.30 -1.59
N VAL A 75 4.48 0.38 -0.37
CA VAL A 75 3.68 0.54 0.86
C VAL A 75 3.98 1.89 1.50
N PHE A 76 2.94 2.71 1.64
CA PHE A 76 2.99 4.03 2.24
C PHE A 76 1.79 4.23 3.17
N GLY A 77 2.02 4.59 4.44
CA GLY A 77 0.96 4.82 5.41
C GLY A 77 0.19 3.56 5.84
N PHE A 78 0.77 2.37 5.64
CA PHE A 78 0.15 1.10 6.03
C PHE A 78 1.12 0.26 6.88
N SER A 79 0.64 -0.28 8.00
CA SER A 79 1.47 -0.94 9.01
C SER A 79 1.47 -2.47 8.97
N PHE A 80 0.73 -3.08 8.04
CA PHE A 80 0.47 -4.54 8.05
C PHE A 80 -0.12 -5.04 9.38
N ALA A 81 -1.00 -4.25 10.00
CA ALA A 81 -1.76 -4.69 11.17
C ALA A 81 -2.84 -5.72 10.81
N ASP A 82 -3.24 -5.78 9.54
CA ASP A 82 -4.11 -6.81 8.98
C ASP A 82 -3.29 -8.06 8.70
N GLU A 83 -3.53 -9.12 9.50
CA GLU A 83 -2.81 -10.39 9.42
C GLU A 83 -3.01 -11.11 8.07
N HIS A 84 -4.13 -10.87 7.37
CA HIS A 84 -4.39 -11.50 6.07
C HIS A 84 -3.59 -10.86 4.97
N LEU A 85 -3.53 -9.52 4.94
CA LEU A 85 -2.69 -8.79 3.99
C LEU A 85 -1.21 -9.05 4.25
N GLU A 86 -0.79 -9.13 5.52
CA GLU A 86 0.57 -9.53 5.88
C GLU A 86 0.89 -10.94 5.35
N THR A 87 -0.01 -11.91 5.58
CA THR A 87 0.16 -13.30 5.14
C THR A 87 0.21 -13.43 3.62
N LEU A 88 -0.70 -12.75 2.90
CA LEU A 88 -0.71 -12.74 1.43
C LEU A 88 0.56 -12.12 0.86
N THR A 89 1.02 -11.01 1.45
CA THR A 89 2.28 -10.36 1.06
C THR A 89 3.48 -11.28 1.29
N LYS A 90 3.59 -11.90 2.45
CA LYS A 90 4.65 -12.87 2.76
C LYS A 90 4.64 -14.06 1.80
N LYS A 91 3.47 -14.56 1.43
CA LYS A 91 3.33 -15.61 0.43
C LYS A 91 3.85 -15.16 -0.94
N ALA A 92 3.46 -13.96 -1.37
CA ALA A 92 3.88 -13.40 -2.65
C ALA A 92 5.39 -13.09 -2.70
N LEU A 93 6.02 -12.70 -1.57
CA LEU A 93 7.45 -12.44 -1.49
C LEU A 93 8.35 -13.67 -1.75
N ARG A 94 7.77 -14.87 -1.85
CA ARG A 94 8.49 -16.06 -2.35
C ARG A 94 8.81 -15.94 -3.84
N ASN A 95 8.07 -15.07 -4.57
CA ASN A 95 8.41 -14.70 -5.92
C ASN A 95 9.62 -13.75 -5.89
N ALA A 96 10.77 -14.23 -6.33
CA ALA A 96 12.02 -13.46 -6.34
C ALA A 96 11.99 -12.23 -7.26
N THR A 97 11.05 -12.16 -8.21
CA THR A 97 10.88 -11.03 -9.13
C THR A 97 9.97 -9.92 -8.55
N LEU A 98 9.31 -10.17 -7.41
CA LEU A 98 8.58 -9.17 -6.65
C LEU A 98 9.55 -8.39 -5.77
N LYS A 99 9.50 -7.07 -5.81
CA LYS A 99 10.18 -6.18 -4.88
C LYS A 99 9.15 -5.45 -4.03
N LEU A 100 9.36 -5.42 -2.70
CA LEU A 100 8.55 -4.67 -1.75
C LEU A 100 9.33 -3.46 -1.22
N LEU A 101 8.80 -2.25 -1.43
CA LEU A 101 9.30 -1.01 -0.82
C LEU A 101 8.32 -0.53 0.24
N ILE A 102 8.79 -0.37 1.47
CA ILE A 102 7.99 0.12 2.60
C ILE A 102 8.54 1.47 3.05
N PHE A 103 7.71 2.49 3.04
CA PHE A 103 8.04 3.80 3.59
C PHE A 103 7.63 3.85 5.07
N ALA A 104 8.62 3.79 5.96
CA ALA A 104 8.41 3.85 7.39
C ALA A 104 8.30 5.29 7.88
N PHE A 105 7.40 5.51 8.85
CA PHE A 105 7.17 6.84 9.42
C PHE A 105 8.22 7.21 10.48
N ASP A 106 8.62 6.25 11.32
CA ASP A 106 9.58 6.42 12.42
C ASP A 106 10.46 5.18 12.61
N GLU A 107 11.45 5.27 13.50
CA GLU A 107 12.37 4.16 13.80
C GLU A 107 11.66 2.95 14.39
N ALA A 108 10.61 3.13 15.17
CA ALA A 108 9.82 2.03 15.72
C ALA A 108 9.14 1.24 14.60
N SER A 109 8.59 1.95 13.61
CA SER A 109 8.01 1.34 12.41
C SER A 109 9.06 0.60 11.58
N VAL A 110 10.29 1.15 11.44
CA VAL A 110 11.40 0.46 10.76
C VAL A 110 11.66 -0.89 11.41
N ASN A 111 11.87 -0.89 12.74
CA ASN A 111 12.14 -2.12 13.49
C ASN A 111 10.99 -3.13 13.35
N GLY A 112 9.74 -2.65 13.44
CA GLY A 112 8.56 -3.49 13.25
C GLY A 112 8.49 -4.14 11.87
N PHE A 113 8.79 -3.40 10.80
CA PHE A 113 8.83 -3.96 9.45
C PHE A 113 10.01 -4.90 9.23
N MET A 114 11.19 -4.55 9.74
CA MET A 114 12.37 -5.41 9.67
C MET A 114 12.13 -6.76 10.37
N ASP A 115 11.45 -6.76 11.53
CA ASP A 115 11.06 -7.98 12.23
C ASP A 115 10.04 -8.81 11.44
N LYS A 116 9.02 -8.14 10.88
CA LYS A 116 7.96 -8.81 10.11
C LYS A 116 8.48 -9.50 8.86
N PHE A 117 9.45 -8.90 8.17
CA PHE A 117 9.92 -9.32 6.85
C PHE A 117 11.39 -9.74 6.82
N ARG A 118 12.00 -10.05 7.97
CA ARG A 118 13.42 -10.39 8.09
C ARG A 118 13.91 -11.51 7.17
N ASP A 119 13.01 -12.45 6.84
CA ASP A 119 13.34 -13.65 6.08
C ASP A 119 13.30 -13.43 4.55
N TYR A 120 13.01 -12.19 4.12
CA TYR A 120 12.82 -11.86 2.71
C TYR A 120 13.85 -10.83 2.24
N SER A 121 14.72 -11.24 1.30
CA SER A 121 15.78 -10.37 0.73
C SER A 121 15.27 -9.34 -0.28
N ASN A 122 14.04 -9.51 -0.78
CA ASN A 122 13.39 -8.64 -1.75
C ASN A 122 12.50 -7.57 -1.10
N VAL A 123 12.70 -7.30 0.19
CA VAL A 123 12.04 -6.23 0.95
C VAL A 123 13.04 -5.12 1.26
N GLU A 124 12.61 -3.89 1.11
CA GLU A 124 13.38 -2.70 1.47
C GLU A 124 12.53 -1.74 2.27
N VAL A 125 13.03 -1.33 3.43
CA VAL A 125 12.38 -0.35 4.30
C VAL A 125 13.10 0.97 4.18
N ILE A 126 12.38 1.99 3.71
CA ILE A 126 12.88 3.35 3.49
C ILE A 126 12.42 4.22 4.64
N PHE A 127 13.38 4.86 5.30
CA PHE A 127 13.16 5.78 6.40
C PHE A 127 14.03 7.03 6.23
N ARG A 128 13.53 8.18 6.65
CA ARG A 128 14.26 9.44 6.62
C ARG A 128 14.39 10.00 8.04
N PRO A 129 15.58 9.89 8.66
CA PRO A 129 15.82 10.46 9.99
C PRO A 129 15.59 11.98 10.00
N GLY A 130 14.80 12.45 10.98
CA GLY A 130 14.56 13.89 11.17
C GLY A 130 13.67 14.57 10.12
N GLY A 131 13.02 13.81 9.24
CA GLY A 131 12.09 14.36 8.25
C GLY A 131 10.91 13.43 7.97
N ASN A 132 9.76 14.03 7.62
CA ASN A 132 8.61 13.26 7.14
C ASN A 132 8.82 12.86 5.68
N ILE A 133 8.36 11.67 5.34
CA ILE A 133 8.19 11.26 3.95
C ILE A 133 6.74 11.58 3.58
N ASP A 134 6.56 12.65 2.82
CA ASP A 134 5.29 12.99 2.18
C ASP A 134 5.22 12.42 0.75
N PHE A 135 4.10 12.63 0.05
CA PHE A 135 3.93 12.15 -1.32
C PHE A 135 4.98 12.69 -2.31
N PRO A 136 5.36 13.97 -2.30
CA PRO A 136 6.44 14.48 -3.13
C PRO A 136 7.78 13.78 -2.91
N VAL A 137 8.17 13.60 -1.65
CA VAL A 137 9.42 12.89 -1.28
C VAL A 137 9.35 11.43 -1.72
N MET A 138 8.26 10.74 -1.44
CA MET A 138 8.04 9.35 -1.88
C MET A 138 8.16 9.23 -3.40
N ASN A 139 7.49 10.12 -4.14
CA ASN A 139 7.52 10.09 -5.61
C ASN A 139 8.93 10.29 -6.17
N ASN A 140 9.71 11.21 -5.59
CA ASN A 140 11.11 11.43 -5.98
C ASN A 140 11.98 10.18 -5.73
N ILE A 141 11.78 9.51 -4.58
CA ILE A 141 12.51 8.28 -4.25
C ILE A 141 12.16 7.17 -5.25
N ILE A 142 10.86 6.94 -5.52
CA ILE A 142 10.41 5.92 -6.48
C ILE A 142 10.95 6.21 -7.89
N THR A 143 10.89 7.47 -8.32
CA THR A 143 11.40 7.89 -9.63
C THR A 143 12.90 7.64 -9.75
N SER A 144 13.67 7.95 -8.71
CA SER A 144 15.11 7.69 -8.67
C SER A 144 15.40 6.18 -8.68
N TYR A 145 14.61 5.41 -7.96
CA TYR A 145 14.71 3.95 -7.89
C TYR A 145 14.48 3.30 -9.26
N LEU A 146 13.43 3.73 -9.97
CA LEU A 146 13.09 3.22 -11.29
C LEU A 146 13.99 3.78 -12.41
N GLY A 147 14.52 5.00 -12.22
CA GLY A 147 15.40 5.67 -13.19
C GLY A 147 16.86 5.20 -13.12
N GLY A 148 17.30 4.65 -12.01
CA GLY A 148 18.66 4.10 -11.82
C GLY A 148 18.86 2.69 -12.37
N ALA A 149 17.82 2.05 -12.89
CA ALA A 149 17.85 0.71 -13.50
C ALA A 149 18.14 0.74 -15.02
N ARG A 150 19.04 1.64 -15.45
CA ARG A 150 19.54 1.67 -16.85
C ARG A 150 20.96 1.16 -16.92
#